data_ce4f38edfcfe2725f88a00faaf944462
#
_entry.id   ce4f38edfcfe2725f88a00faaf944462
#
_cell.length_a   1.000
_cell.length_b   1.000
_cell.length_c   1.000
_cell.angle_alpha   90.00
_cell.angle_beta   90.00
_cell.angle_gamma   90.00
#
_symmetry.space_group_name_H-M   'P 1'
#
loop_
_entity.id
_entity.type
_entity.pdbx_description
1 polymer ?
#
loop_
_entity_poly.entity_id
_entity_poly.type
_entity_poly.pdbx_seq_one_letter_code
_entity_poly.pdbx_strand_id
1 'polypeptide(L)'
;MTRKRIMLMGLLIVPVSMYLVSIAISGVVNFRTLENLGFPDFDSDSLVFRNEKNIVWSPDSSKGKIIVLSFFFSSCPTICPAMNFHLKEAHDRLYGFKDLTFISCTVDPDTDTPAVLNKYKENLGVGNSNKWQFITGDSEDLYKLANSYYLTALKDSDSPGGYAHSQSAVLIDWEGNLRSRITDEGNILGAYDLSEAFLIDQLVDDVRVLVKEHRKVKLGQK
;
A
#
# COMPACT_ATOMS: atom_id res chain seq x y z
N MET A 1 20.94 44.04 -33.81
CA MET A 1 21.34 42.74 -33.29
C MET A 1 21.88 41.91 -34.44
N THR A 2 23.10 41.37 -34.35
CA THR A 2 23.72 40.62 -35.45
C THR A 2 23.07 39.25 -35.61
N ARG A 3 22.93 38.77 -36.89
CA ARG A 3 22.33 37.43 -37.20
C ARG A 3 22.91 36.31 -36.32
N LYS A 4 24.21 36.36 -35.99
CA LYS A 4 24.85 35.40 -35.08
C LYS A 4 24.26 35.41 -33.66
N ARG A 5 23.93 36.58 -33.09
CA ARG A 5 23.31 36.67 -31.74
C ARG A 5 21.89 36.13 -31.73
N ILE A 6 21.10 36.36 -32.78
CA ILE A 6 19.75 35.80 -32.91
C ILE A 6 19.81 34.28 -33.01
N MET A 7 20.75 33.73 -33.78
CA MET A 7 20.96 32.30 -33.94
C MET A 7 21.41 31.63 -32.63
N LEU A 8 22.29 32.27 -31.85
CA LEU A 8 22.74 31.78 -30.52
C LEU A 8 21.58 31.81 -29.49
N MET A 9 20.78 32.87 -29.49
CA MET A 9 19.59 32.96 -28.61
C MET A 9 18.56 31.92 -28.94
N GLY A 10 18.31 31.64 -30.24
CA GLY A 10 17.41 30.58 -30.68
C GLY A 10 17.90 29.19 -30.25
N LEU A 11 19.19 28.92 -30.33
CA LEU A 11 19.79 27.64 -29.91
C LEU A 11 19.62 27.38 -28.41
N LEU A 12 19.51 28.42 -27.59
CA LEU A 12 19.34 28.32 -26.13
C LEU A 12 17.87 28.34 -25.71
N ILE A 13 17.03 29.15 -26.37
CA ILE A 13 15.61 29.33 -26.02
C ILE A 13 14.78 28.12 -26.44
N VAL A 14 15.06 27.53 -27.62
CA VAL A 14 14.28 26.39 -28.13
C VAL A 14 14.34 25.15 -27.22
N PRO A 15 15.52 24.64 -26.78
CA PRO A 15 15.53 23.49 -25.88
C PRO A 15 14.93 23.82 -24.51
N VAL A 16 15.09 25.05 -23.99
CA VAL A 16 14.49 25.45 -22.70
C VAL A 16 12.96 25.53 -22.83
N SER A 17 12.44 26.11 -23.92
CA SER A 17 11.00 26.14 -24.14
C SER A 17 10.39 24.76 -24.37
N MET A 18 11.06 23.87 -25.12
CA MET A 18 10.66 22.47 -25.25
C MET A 18 10.68 21.73 -23.92
N TYR A 19 11.66 21.97 -23.07
CA TYR A 19 11.72 21.37 -21.72
C TYR A 19 10.59 21.91 -20.83
N LEU A 20 10.32 23.21 -20.82
CA LEU A 20 9.20 23.80 -20.06
C LEU A 20 7.84 23.33 -20.57
N VAL A 21 7.67 23.22 -21.89
CA VAL A 21 6.46 22.66 -22.50
C VAL A 21 6.31 21.18 -22.16
N SER A 22 7.39 20.40 -22.17
CA SER A 22 7.39 19.00 -21.74
C SER A 22 6.99 18.85 -20.27
N ILE A 23 7.50 19.68 -19.37
CA ILE A 23 7.07 19.71 -17.96
C ILE A 23 5.60 20.12 -17.84
N ALA A 24 5.16 21.14 -18.55
CA ALA A 24 3.77 21.59 -18.55
C ALA A 24 2.82 20.51 -19.08
N ILE A 25 3.19 19.83 -20.16
CA ILE A 25 2.43 18.73 -20.73
C ILE A 25 2.48 17.50 -19.80
N SER A 26 3.61 17.14 -19.24
CA SER A 26 3.72 16.03 -18.27
C SER A 26 2.96 16.32 -16.96
N GLY A 27 2.78 17.59 -16.61
CA GLY A 27 1.92 18.02 -15.50
C GLY A 27 0.41 18.00 -15.84
N VAL A 28 0.07 18.02 -17.12
CA VAL A 28 -1.33 17.98 -17.61
C VAL A 28 -1.75 16.56 -18.02
N VAL A 29 -0.79 15.69 -18.36
CA VAL A 29 -1.06 14.35 -18.87
C VAL A 29 -1.02 13.34 -17.70
N ASN A 30 -2.17 12.75 -17.45
CA ASN A 30 -2.46 11.65 -16.53
C ASN A 30 -2.48 11.98 -15.04
N PHE A 31 -3.50 12.70 -14.60
CA PHE A 31 -4.07 12.42 -13.29
C PHE A 31 -4.79 11.06 -13.38
N ARG A 32 -4.06 9.96 -13.23
CA ARG A 32 -4.72 8.71 -12.89
C ARG A 32 -5.55 8.99 -11.64
N THR A 33 -6.83 8.73 -11.70
CA THR A 33 -7.71 8.65 -10.55
C THR A 33 -7.87 7.19 -10.21
N LEU A 34 -7.94 6.87 -8.93
CA LEU A 34 -8.27 5.52 -8.51
C LEU A 34 -9.77 5.43 -8.27
N GLU A 35 -10.36 4.33 -8.74
CA GLU A 35 -11.76 4.03 -8.45
C GLU A 35 -11.97 3.87 -6.94
N ASN A 36 -13.09 4.38 -6.47
CA ASN A 36 -13.57 4.19 -5.11
C ASN A 36 -14.52 3.00 -5.10
N LEU A 37 -14.09 1.91 -4.50
CA LEU A 37 -14.86 0.66 -4.41
C LEU A 37 -15.76 0.61 -3.17
N GLY A 38 -15.78 1.70 -2.42
CA GLY A 38 -16.59 1.83 -1.22
C GLY A 38 -15.91 1.30 0.04
N PHE A 39 -16.61 1.48 1.15
CA PHE A 39 -16.20 0.97 2.45
C PHE A 39 -16.55 -0.52 2.55
N PRO A 40 -15.66 -1.38 3.07
CA PRO A 40 -15.99 -2.78 3.30
C PRO A 40 -17.15 -2.91 4.29
N ASP A 41 -18.08 -3.81 3.99
CA ASP A 41 -19.25 -4.06 4.85
C ASP A 41 -18.85 -4.95 6.03
N PHE A 42 -18.34 -4.35 7.10
CA PHE A 42 -18.10 -5.03 8.37
C PHE A 42 -18.20 -4.06 9.55
N ASP A 43 -18.60 -4.61 10.70
CA ASP A 43 -18.62 -3.86 11.96
C ASP A 43 -17.20 -3.71 12.51
N SER A 44 -16.59 -2.56 12.23
CA SER A 44 -15.23 -2.25 12.68
C SER A 44 -15.13 -2.05 14.19
N ASP A 45 -16.21 -1.71 14.86
CA ASP A 45 -16.20 -1.38 16.29
C ASP A 45 -16.06 -2.63 17.17
N SER A 46 -16.44 -3.79 16.63
CA SER A 46 -16.31 -5.09 17.32
C SER A 46 -14.92 -5.72 17.20
N LEU A 47 -14.08 -5.27 16.25
CA LEU A 47 -12.80 -5.88 15.94
C LEU A 47 -11.65 -5.21 16.69
N VAL A 48 -11.03 -5.96 17.60
CA VAL A 48 -9.89 -5.49 18.40
C VAL A 48 -8.70 -6.42 18.24
N PHE A 49 -7.63 -5.85 17.75
CA PHE A 49 -6.38 -6.55 17.49
C PHE A 49 -5.23 -5.97 18.31
N ARG A 50 -4.04 -6.56 18.20
CA ARG A 50 -2.82 -6.05 18.81
C ARG A 50 -1.70 -5.98 17.79
N ASN A 51 -0.90 -4.94 17.87
CA ASN A 51 0.29 -4.84 17.04
C ASN A 51 1.50 -5.54 17.70
N GLU A 52 2.63 -5.55 17.00
CA GLU A 52 3.89 -6.16 17.44
C GLU A 52 4.44 -5.58 18.76
N LYS A 53 3.95 -4.41 19.19
CA LYS A 53 4.29 -3.78 20.48
C LYS A 53 3.24 -4.06 21.56
N ASN A 54 2.31 -4.98 21.29
CA ASN A 54 1.19 -5.32 22.16
C ASN A 54 0.23 -4.13 22.44
N ILE A 55 0.20 -3.15 21.54
CA ILE A 55 -0.71 -2.00 21.58
C ILE A 55 -1.99 -2.37 20.84
N VAL A 56 -3.12 -2.02 21.39
CA VAL A 56 -4.44 -2.21 20.75
C VAL A 56 -4.47 -1.49 19.42
N TRP A 57 -4.91 -2.19 18.40
CA TRP A 57 -5.15 -1.68 17.06
C TRP A 57 -6.56 -2.07 16.58
N SER A 58 -7.22 -1.19 15.88
CA SER A 58 -8.46 -1.44 15.16
C SER A 58 -8.42 -0.76 13.79
N PRO A 59 -9.24 -1.16 12.82
CA PRO A 59 -9.31 -0.46 11.53
C PRO A 59 -9.56 1.03 11.69
N ASP A 60 -10.40 1.43 12.63
CA ASP A 60 -10.72 2.83 12.95
C ASP A 60 -9.52 3.64 13.47
N SER A 61 -8.57 3.00 14.14
CA SER A 61 -7.35 3.67 14.62
C SER A 61 -6.45 4.16 13.47
N SER A 62 -6.73 3.73 12.26
CA SER A 62 -6.02 4.11 11.04
C SER A 62 -6.75 5.16 10.19
N LYS A 63 -7.95 5.61 10.59
CA LYS A 63 -8.67 6.69 9.91
C LYS A 63 -7.80 7.94 9.77
N GLY A 64 -7.93 8.62 8.65
CA GLY A 64 -7.08 9.78 8.31
C GLY A 64 -5.74 9.42 7.67
N LYS A 65 -5.45 8.11 7.49
CA LYS A 65 -4.23 7.62 6.83
C LYS A 65 -4.58 6.79 5.59
N ILE A 66 -3.66 6.75 4.66
CA ILE A 66 -3.67 5.80 3.55
C ILE A 66 -3.05 4.51 4.07
N ILE A 67 -3.69 3.37 3.79
CA ILE A 67 -3.27 2.07 4.30
C ILE A 67 -2.98 1.13 3.14
N VAL A 68 -1.84 0.43 3.23
CA VAL A 68 -1.55 -0.77 2.43
C VAL A 68 -1.72 -1.96 3.36
N LEU A 69 -2.78 -2.75 3.13
CA LEU A 69 -3.14 -3.90 3.97
C LEU A 69 -2.79 -5.20 3.26
N SER A 70 -2.10 -6.11 3.95
CA SER A 70 -1.73 -7.44 3.48
C SER A 70 -1.90 -8.49 4.57
N PHE A 71 -1.94 -9.77 4.17
CA PHE A 71 -1.98 -10.91 5.09
C PHE A 71 -0.78 -11.82 4.87
N PHE A 72 -0.26 -12.40 5.95
CA PHE A 72 0.94 -13.26 5.93
C PHE A 72 0.95 -14.16 7.18
N PHE A 73 1.97 -15.00 7.34
CA PHE A 73 2.35 -15.60 8.63
C PHE A 73 3.87 -15.79 8.70
N SER A 74 4.41 -15.68 9.92
CA SER A 74 5.87 -15.60 10.10
C SER A 74 6.61 -16.90 9.77
N SER A 75 5.93 -18.04 9.91
CA SER A 75 6.47 -19.37 9.65
C SER A 75 6.19 -19.91 8.24
N CYS A 76 5.68 -19.08 7.33
CA CYS A 76 5.40 -19.46 5.95
C CYS A 76 6.67 -19.96 5.23
N PRO A 77 6.67 -21.20 4.71
CA PRO A 77 7.86 -21.77 4.11
C PRO A 77 8.07 -21.36 2.64
N THR A 78 7.12 -20.65 2.03
CA THR A 78 7.10 -20.43 0.58
C THR A 78 7.08 -18.96 0.19
N ILE A 79 5.91 -18.35 0.06
CA ILE A 79 5.72 -17.08 -0.63
C ILE A 79 5.87 -15.84 0.27
N CYS A 80 5.52 -15.92 1.57
CA CYS A 80 5.54 -14.74 2.45
C CYS A 80 6.89 -14.04 2.54
N PRO A 81 8.05 -14.74 2.56
CA PRO A 81 9.34 -14.06 2.57
C PRO A 81 9.54 -13.16 1.34
N ALA A 82 9.18 -13.64 0.14
CA ALA A 82 9.28 -12.86 -1.09
C ALA A 82 8.29 -11.69 -1.08
N MET A 83 7.02 -11.93 -0.74
CA MET A 83 5.99 -10.89 -0.64
C MET A 83 6.41 -9.76 0.31
N ASN A 84 6.86 -10.10 1.51
CA ASN A 84 7.24 -9.10 2.50
C ASN A 84 8.55 -8.38 2.13
N PHE A 85 9.45 -9.03 1.40
CA PHE A 85 10.62 -8.38 0.82
C PHE A 85 10.21 -7.34 -0.24
N HIS A 86 9.31 -7.69 -1.16
CA HIS A 86 8.78 -6.76 -2.16
C HIS A 86 7.97 -5.62 -1.52
N LEU A 87 7.15 -5.94 -0.52
CA LEU A 87 6.40 -4.93 0.22
C LEU A 87 7.34 -3.97 0.99
N LYS A 88 8.49 -4.47 1.47
CA LYS A 88 9.54 -3.63 2.05
C LYS A 88 10.12 -2.67 1.03
N GLU A 89 10.32 -3.10 -0.20
CA GLU A 89 10.78 -2.20 -1.27
C GLU A 89 9.76 -1.06 -1.49
N ALA A 90 8.46 -1.36 -1.55
CA ALA A 90 7.42 -0.34 -1.61
C ALA A 90 7.46 0.60 -0.39
N HIS A 91 7.59 0.05 0.83
CA HIS A 91 7.70 0.82 2.06
C HIS A 91 8.88 1.80 2.01
N ASP A 92 10.06 1.35 1.59
CA ASP A 92 11.27 2.17 1.55
C ASP A 92 11.13 3.30 0.51
N ARG A 93 10.56 3.02 -0.66
CA ARG A 93 10.28 3.99 -1.73
C ARG A 93 9.23 5.05 -1.35
N LEU A 94 8.35 4.71 -0.39
CA LEU A 94 7.23 5.54 0.04
C LEU A 94 7.43 6.11 1.46
N TYR A 95 8.57 5.86 2.09
CA TYR A 95 8.83 6.22 3.48
C TYR A 95 8.65 7.71 3.81
N GLY A 96 8.86 8.60 2.82
CA GLY A 96 8.69 10.04 2.98
C GLY A 96 7.24 10.52 3.20
N PHE A 97 6.23 9.71 2.91
CA PHE A 97 4.82 10.11 3.04
C PHE A 97 4.30 9.90 4.47
N LYS A 98 3.99 11.01 5.17
CA LYS A 98 3.62 10.98 6.61
C LYS A 98 2.29 10.27 6.88
N ASP A 99 1.34 10.39 5.97
CA ASP A 99 -0.03 9.89 6.12
C ASP A 99 -0.22 8.48 5.50
N LEU A 100 0.87 7.75 5.27
CA LEU A 100 0.87 6.38 4.77
C LEU A 100 1.27 5.41 5.89
N THR A 101 0.57 4.29 5.98
CA THR A 101 0.87 3.20 6.91
C THR A 101 0.71 1.85 6.20
N PHE A 102 1.64 0.94 6.44
CA PHE A 102 1.57 -0.46 6.04
C PHE A 102 1.04 -1.28 7.22
N ILE A 103 0.11 -2.17 6.96
CA ILE A 103 -0.48 -3.09 7.94
C ILE A 103 -0.35 -4.50 7.37
N SER A 104 0.35 -5.37 8.09
CA SER A 104 0.41 -6.80 7.75
C SER A 104 -0.22 -7.59 8.89
N CYS A 105 -1.34 -8.26 8.60
CA CYS A 105 -2.07 -9.09 9.56
C CYS A 105 -1.64 -10.54 9.43
N THR A 106 -1.41 -11.21 10.57
CA THR A 106 -1.12 -12.65 10.53
C THR A 106 -2.38 -13.47 10.26
N VAL A 107 -2.21 -14.63 9.61
CA VAL A 107 -3.24 -15.66 9.49
C VAL A 107 -3.04 -16.80 10.48
N ASP A 108 -1.91 -16.81 11.23
CA ASP A 108 -1.55 -17.79 12.26
C ASP A 108 -1.33 -17.11 13.62
N PRO A 109 -2.38 -16.58 14.27
CA PRO A 109 -2.23 -15.86 15.54
C PRO A 109 -1.80 -16.76 16.69
N ASP A 110 -1.96 -18.08 16.59
CA ASP A 110 -1.53 -19.03 17.60
C ASP A 110 0.01 -19.04 17.73
N THR A 111 0.71 -18.92 16.59
CA THR A 111 2.17 -18.85 16.54
C THR A 111 2.66 -17.39 16.58
N ASP A 112 2.01 -16.50 15.87
CA ASP A 112 2.42 -15.12 15.64
C ASP A 112 1.96 -14.19 16.77
N THR A 113 2.48 -14.43 17.97
CA THR A 113 2.30 -13.52 19.12
C THR A 113 2.95 -12.16 18.84
N PRO A 114 2.58 -11.08 19.57
CA PRO A 114 3.23 -9.78 19.44
C PRO A 114 4.76 -9.84 19.50
N ALA A 115 5.32 -10.67 20.38
CA ALA A 115 6.76 -10.84 20.51
C ALA A 115 7.39 -11.50 19.28
N VAL A 116 6.74 -12.50 18.69
CA VAL A 116 7.17 -13.15 17.44
C VAL A 116 7.12 -12.15 16.29
N LEU A 117 6.04 -11.40 16.18
CA LEU A 117 5.88 -10.37 15.15
C LEU A 117 6.90 -9.24 15.29
N ASN A 118 7.24 -8.82 16.50
CA ASN A 118 8.30 -7.84 16.71
C ASN A 118 9.66 -8.34 16.20
N LYS A 119 10.01 -9.59 16.53
CA LYS A 119 11.24 -10.21 16.03
C LYS A 119 11.22 -10.38 14.49
N TYR A 120 10.08 -10.75 13.93
CA TYR A 120 9.91 -10.84 12.48
C TYR A 120 10.15 -9.48 11.79
N LYS A 121 9.56 -8.42 12.33
CA LYS A 121 9.74 -7.04 11.88
C LYS A 121 11.20 -6.58 11.92
N GLU A 122 11.93 -6.93 12.99
CA GLU A 122 13.37 -6.67 13.11
C GLU A 122 14.16 -7.41 12.02
N ASN A 123 13.90 -8.70 11.83
CA ASN A 123 14.57 -9.55 10.84
C ASN A 123 14.31 -9.05 9.40
N LEU A 124 13.12 -8.53 9.13
CA LEU A 124 12.78 -7.92 7.84
C LEU A 124 13.52 -6.59 7.59
N GLY A 125 14.16 -6.02 8.62
CA GLY A 125 14.91 -4.78 8.52
C GLY A 125 14.06 -3.51 8.61
N VAL A 126 12.83 -3.62 9.13
CA VAL A 126 11.90 -2.49 9.34
C VAL A 126 11.57 -2.25 10.82
N GLY A 127 12.36 -2.80 11.73
CA GLY A 127 12.14 -2.74 13.17
C GLY A 127 11.94 -1.32 13.72
N ASN A 128 12.68 -0.36 13.22
CA ASN A 128 12.57 1.04 13.63
C ASN A 128 11.44 1.82 12.93
N SER A 129 10.74 1.21 11.97
CA SER A 129 9.65 1.89 11.26
C SER A 129 8.40 1.94 12.14
N ASN A 130 7.85 3.14 12.32
CA ASN A 130 6.52 3.35 12.90
C ASN A 130 5.41 3.37 11.83
N LYS A 131 5.78 3.16 10.55
CA LYS A 131 4.88 3.18 9.40
C LYS A 131 4.49 1.79 8.92
N TRP A 132 5.03 0.75 9.50
CA TRP A 132 4.64 -0.62 9.22
C TRP A 132 4.36 -1.34 10.52
N GLN A 133 3.12 -1.77 10.69
CA GLN A 133 2.63 -2.48 11.86
C GLN A 133 2.29 -3.92 11.47
N PHE A 134 2.63 -4.83 12.36
CA PHE A 134 2.32 -6.25 12.24
C PHE A 134 1.26 -6.60 13.27
N ILE A 135 0.13 -7.13 12.81
CA ILE A 135 -1.10 -7.25 13.60
C ILE A 135 -1.42 -8.71 13.85
N THR A 136 -1.81 -9.01 15.08
CA THR A 136 -2.33 -10.32 15.52
C THR A 136 -3.59 -10.11 16.36
N GLY A 137 -4.37 -11.18 16.56
CA GLY A 137 -5.61 -11.12 17.31
C GLY A 137 -6.34 -12.46 17.31
N ASP A 138 -7.66 -12.42 17.46
CA ASP A 138 -8.48 -13.62 17.29
C ASP A 138 -8.50 -14.08 15.84
N SER A 139 -8.42 -15.41 15.61
CA SER A 139 -8.36 -15.98 14.25
C SER A 139 -9.58 -15.65 13.43
N GLU A 140 -10.79 -15.78 14.01
CA GLU A 140 -12.04 -15.54 13.29
C GLU A 140 -12.16 -14.07 12.90
N ASP A 141 -11.73 -13.17 13.79
CA ASP A 141 -11.77 -11.74 13.52
C ASP A 141 -10.73 -11.34 12.45
N LEU A 142 -9.53 -11.94 12.44
CA LEU A 142 -8.54 -11.74 11.39
C LEU A 142 -9.05 -12.23 10.02
N TYR A 143 -9.73 -13.39 9.99
CA TYR A 143 -10.29 -13.93 8.75
C TYR A 143 -11.51 -13.12 8.26
N LYS A 144 -12.37 -12.64 9.18
CA LYS A 144 -13.44 -11.68 8.85
C LYS A 144 -12.86 -10.39 8.25
N LEU A 145 -11.81 -9.85 8.87
CA LEU A 145 -11.12 -8.66 8.34
C LEU A 145 -10.59 -8.89 6.93
N ALA A 146 -9.93 -10.03 6.67
CA ALA A 146 -9.43 -10.34 5.33
C ALA A 146 -10.56 -10.40 4.31
N ASN A 147 -11.61 -11.17 4.62
CA ASN A 147 -12.76 -11.36 3.72
C ASN A 147 -13.48 -10.04 3.43
N SER A 148 -13.59 -9.13 4.40
CA SER A 148 -14.21 -7.82 4.19
C SER A 148 -13.45 -6.97 3.17
N TYR A 149 -12.13 -7.16 3.07
CA TYR A 149 -11.28 -6.52 2.07
C TYR A 149 -11.05 -7.38 0.81
N TYR A 150 -11.90 -8.40 0.59
CA TYR A 150 -11.80 -9.33 -0.55
C TYR A 150 -10.47 -10.07 -0.64
N LEU A 151 -9.79 -10.25 0.48
CA LEU A 151 -8.57 -11.04 0.60
C LEU A 151 -8.89 -12.39 1.25
N THR A 152 -8.17 -13.43 0.86
CA THR A 152 -8.28 -14.75 1.47
C THR A 152 -7.39 -14.82 2.71
N ALA A 153 -7.92 -15.36 3.80
CA ALA A 153 -7.18 -15.75 4.98
C ALA A 153 -7.96 -16.85 5.70
N LEU A 154 -7.39 -18.04 5.77
CA LEU A 154 -8.04 -19.19 6.45
C LEU A 154 -7.01 -20.25 6.83
N LYS A 155 -7.37 -21.09 7.80
CA LYS A 155 -6.64 -22.31 8.13
C LYS A 155 -6.96 -23.37 7.07
N ASP A 156 -5.91 -23.94 6.46
CA ASP A 156 -6.02 -24.92 5.39
C ASP A 156 -4.87 -25.92 5.48
N SER A 157 -5.17 -27.13 5.93
CA SER A 157 -4.17 -28.19 6.14
C SER A 157 -3.49 -28.64 4.86
N ASP A 158 -4.07 -28.38 3.70
CA ASP A 158 -3.54 -28.77 2.40
C ASP A 158 -2.58 -27.70 1.83
N SER A 159 -2.64 -26.50 2.39
CA SER A 159 -1.74 -25.41 2.04
C SER A 159 -0.38 -25.48 2.75
N PRO A 160 0.71 -25.01 2.13
CA PRO A 160 2.03 -24.95 2.76
C PRO A 160 2.00 -24.20 4.10
N GLY A 161 2.42 -24.86 5.18
CA GLY A 161 2.39 -24.29 6.51
C GLY A 161 1.04 -24.29 7.22
N GLY A 162 -0.01 -24.91 6.61
CA GLY A 162 -1.33 -25.08 7.22
C GLY A 162 -2.27 -23.88 7.10
N TYR A 163 -1.94 -22.90 6.25
CA TYR A 163 -2.74 -21.69 6.03
C TYR A 163 -2.76 -21.27 4.58
N ALA A 164 -3.94 -20.83 4.10
CA ALA A 164 -4.08 -20.15 2.82
C ALA A 164 -4.30 -18.65 3.03
N HIS A 165 -3.58 -17.82 2.28
CA HIS A 165 -3.77 -16.37 2.26
C HIS A 165 -3.50 -15.79 0.87
N SER A 166 -4.10 -14.63 0.59
CA SER A 166 -3.85 -13.89 -0.65
C SER A 166 -2.41 -13.42 -0.73
N GLN A 167 -1.81 -13.54 -1.92
CA GLN A 167 -0.46 -13.04 -2.22
C GLN A 167 -0.49 -11.54 -2.60
N SER A 168 -1.49 -10.83 -2.13
CA SER A 168 -1.79 -9.46 -2.56
C SER A 168 -1.97 -8.52 -1.39
N ALA A 169 -1.84 -7.23 -1.68
CA ALA A 169 -2.24 -6.15 -0.79
C ALA A 169 -3.42 -5.38 -1.39
N VAL A 170 -4.21 -4.76 -0.53
CA VAL A 170 -5.22 -3.78 -0.92
C VAL A 170 -4.82 -2.39 -0.48
N LEU A 171 -5.33 -1.39 -1.19
CA LEU A 171 -5.08 0.02 -0.93
C LEU A 171 -6.35 0.67 -0.38
N ILE A 172 -6.24 1.31 0.77
CA ILE A 172 -7.35 1.91 1.50
C ILE A 172 -7.05 3.40 1.69
N ASP A 173 -8.03 4.25 1.42
CA ASP A 173 -7.87 5.69 1.59
C ASP A 173 -8.10 6.15 3.04
N TRP A 174 -7.95 7.44 3.28
CA TRP A 174 -8.07 8.08 4.60
C TRP A 174 -9.50 8.08 5.18
N GLU A 175 -10.50 7.77 4.36
CA GLU A 175 -11.88 7.59 4.78
C GLU A 175 -12.23 6.13 5.06
N GLY A 176 -11.33 5.20 4.69
CA GLY A 176 -11.50 3.76 4.86
C GLY A 176 -12.02 3.05 3.61
N ASN A 177 -12.18 3.75 2.48
CA ASN A 177 -12.64 3.13 1.25
C ASN A 177 -11.52 2.37 0.56
N LEU A 178 -11.85 1.22 -0.02
CA LEU A 178 -11.00 0.51 -0.96
C LEU A 178 -10.80 1.33 -2.22
N ARG A 179 -9.55 1.45 -2.65
CA ARG A 179 -9.16 2.19 -3.85
C ARG A 179 -8.36 1.31 -4.78
N SER A 180 -8.66 1.40 -6.06
CA SER A 180 -7.97 0.60 -7.08
C SER A 180 -7.88 1.33 -8.40
N ARG A 181 -6.87 0.97 -9.19
CA ARG A 181 -6.79 1.40 -10.60
C ARG A 181 -7.75 0.62 -11.48
N ILE A 182 -8.10 1.23 -12.60
CA ILE A 182 -8.62 0.51 -13.76
C ILE A 182 -7.41 0.08 -14.60
N THR A 183 -7.39 -1.17 -15.03
CA THR A 183 -6.36 -1.71 -15.93
C THR A 183 -6.55 -1.16 -17.35
N ASP A 184 -5.57 -1.35 -18.21
CA ASP A 184 -5.64 -0.90 -19.60
C ASP A 184 -6.78 -1.61 -20.38
N GLU A 185 -7.22 -2.79 -19.90
CA GLU A 185 -8.36 -3.54 -20.44
C GLU A 185 -9.73 -3.04 -19.91
N GLY A 186 -9.73 -2.04 -19.02
CA GLY A 186 -10.94 -1.46 -18.44
C GLY A 186 -11.49 -2.22 -17.22
N ASN A 187 -10.73 -3.17 -16.66
CA ASN A 187 -11.13 -3.92 -15.48
C ASN A 187 -10.60 -3.25 -14.19
N ILE A 188 -11.32 -3.42 -13.08
CA ILE A 188 -10.83 -3.05 -11.76
C ILE A 188 -9.75 -4.06 -11.35
N LEU A 189 -8.55 -3.57 -10.96
CA LEU A 189 -7.48 -4.45 -10.46
C LEU A 189 -7.87 -5.10 -9.13
N GLY A 190 -8.47 -4.35 -8.22
CA GLY A 190 -8.92 -4.79 -6.90
C GLY A 190 -7.81 -4.91 -5.87
N ALA A 191 -6.84 -5.78 -6.11
CA ALA A 191 -5.70 -6.03 -5.23
C ALA A 191 -4.38 -6.03 -5.99
N TYR A 192 -3.29 -5.69 -5.32
CA TYR A 192 -1.94 -5.57 -5.88
C TYR A 192 -1.15 -6.82 -5.57
N ASP A 193 -0.73 -7.55 -6.58
CA ASP A 193 0.07 -8.75 -6.43
C ASP A 193 1.46 -8.41 -5.89
N LEU A 194 1.88 -9.13 -4.85
CA LEU A 194 3.16 -8.95 -4.16
C LEU A 194 4.15 -10.07 -4.50
N SER A 195 3.79 -11.03 -5.35
CA SER A 195 4.62 -12.19 -5.64
C SER A 195 5.87 -11.85 -6.45
N GLU A 196 5.82 -10.78 -7.25
CA GLU A 196 6.89 -10.40 -8.16
C GLU A 196 7.28 -8.92 -7.99
N ALA A 197 8.58 -8.64 -8.00
CA ALA A 197 9.12 -7.31 -7.75
C ALA A 197 8.60 -6.24 -8.72
N PHE A 198 8.43 -6.57 -10.00
CA PHE A 198 7.98 -5.61 -11.02
C PHE A 198 6.51 -5.19 -10.84
N LEU A 199 5.69 -5.99 -10.15
CA LEU A 199 4.28 -5.68 -9.88
C LEU A 199 4.13 -4.61 -8.77
N ILE A 200 5.14 -4.43 -7.94
CA ILE A 200 5.18 -3.43 -6.88
C ILE A 200 5.12 -2.00 -7.41
N ASP A 201 5.59 -1.75 -8.62
CA ASP A 201 5.52 -0.42 -9.23
C ASP A 201 4.09 0.09 -9.34
N GLN A 202 3.13 -0.80 -9.60
CA GLN A 202 1.72 -0.43 -9.67
C GLN A 202 1.21 0.07 -8.33
N LEU A 203 1.51 -0.66 -7.25
CA LEU A 203 1.15 -0.25 -5.89
C LEU A 203 1.79 1.08 -5.51
N VAL A 204 3.09 1.24 -5.78
CA VAL A 204 3.83 2.47 -5.45
C VAL A 204 3.27 3.68 -6.18
N ASP A 205 2.92 3.54 -7.45
CA ASP A 205 2.37 4.64 -8.25
C ASP A 205 0.96 5.02 -7.77
N ASP A 206 0.12 4.05 -7.42
CA ASP A 206 -1.23 4.30 -6.95
C ASP A 206 -1.26 4.89 -5.53
N VAL A 207 -0.37 4.48 -4.65
CA VAL A 207 -0.17 5.16 -3.37
C VAL A 207 0.20 6.63 -3.58
N ARG A 208 1.07 6.95 -4.55
CA ARG A 208 1.43 8.35 -4.88
C ARG A 208 0.23 9.15 -5.39
N VAL A 209 -0.67 8.52 -6.14
CA VAL A 209 -1.93 9.14 -6.57
C VAL A 209 -2.78 9.49 -5.36
N LEU A 210 -3.04 8.53 -4.45
CA LEU A 210 -3.83 8.78 -3.24
C LEU A 210 -3.20 9.84 -2.33
N VAL A 211 -1.88 9.86 -2.19
CA VAL A 211 -1.19 10.90 -1.40
C VAL A 211 -1.45 12.29 -1.98
N LYS A 212 -1.47 12.43 -3.31
CA LYS A 212 -1.81 13.71 -3.97
C LYS A 212 -3.27 14.09 -3.74
N GLU A 213 -4.18 13.14 -3.87
CA GLU A 213 -5.61 13.35 -3.62
C GLU A 213 -5.84 13.79 -2.16
N HIS A 214 -5.28 13.07 -1.20
CA HIS A 214 -5.38 13.41 0.23
C HIS A 214 -4.85 14.80 0.55
N ARG A 215 -3.73 15.21 -0.05
CA ARG A 215 -3.21 16.57 0.11
C ARG A 215 -4.17 17.63 -0.42
N LYS A 216 -4.80 17.41 -1.57
CA LYS A 216 -5.79 18.34 -2.11
C LYS A 216 -6.97 18.50 -1.17
N VAL A 217 -7.51 17.39 -0.65
CA VAL A 217 -8.60 17.40 0.32
C VAL A 217 -8.20 18.18 1.58
N LYS A 218 -7.01 17.92 2.15
CA LYS A 218 -6.50 18.67 3.31
C LYS A 218 -6.33 20.17 3.07
N LEU A 219 -6.06 20.58 1.85
CA LEU A 219 -5.90 21.99 1.46
C LEU A 219 -7.24 22.63 1.03
N GLY A 220 -8.36 21.92 1.09
CA GLY A 220 -9.67 22.40 0.64
C GLY A 220 -9.74 22.65 -0.89
N GLN A 221 -8.83 22.06 -1.64
CA GLN A 221 -8.82 22.13 -3.11
C GLN A 221 -9.65 20.98 -3.67
N LYS A 222 -10.72 21.34 -4.40
CA LYS A 222 -11.53 20.38 -5.15
C LYS A 222 -10.89 20.04 -6.48
#